data_b4fbeab57e5b7167d6ab4ebe530d12f4
#
_entry.id   b4fbeab57e5b7167d6ab4ebe530d12f4
#
_cell.length_a   1.000
_cell.length_b   1.000
_cell.length_c   1.000
_cell.angle_alpha   90.00
_cell.angle_beta   90.00
_cell.angle_gamma   90.00
#
_symmetry.space_group_name_H-M   'P 1'
#
loop_
_entity.id
_entity.type
_entity.pdbx_description
1 polymer ?
#
loop_
_entity_poly.entity_id
_entity_poly.type
_entity_poly.pdbx_seq_one_letter_code
_entity_poly.pdbx_strand_id
1 'polypeptide(L)'
;IEVMKPKADYCDMVLHSEGLMPITTIAKDYGKSAKWLNKWLHEHGIQYKQGQIWLLYQKYADRGYMKSKTHTVYDKNGDPTAKIHSYWTQQGRIFIYDQLKKDGILPLIEKDDS
;
A
#
# COMPACT_ATOMS: atom_id res chain seq x y z
N ILE A 1 -36.54 13.96 8.64
CA ILE A 1 -35.54 12.90 8.63
C ILE A 1 -34.18 13.49 8.43
N GLU A 2 -33.32 13.20 9.34
CA GLU A 2 -31.95 13.62 9.19
C GLU A 2 -31.24 12.76 8.16
N VAL A 3 -30.74 13.41 7.14
CA VAL A 3 -29.93 12.71 6.16
C VAL A 3 -28.50 12.73 6.66
N MET A 4 -28.06 11.59 7.16
CA MET A 4 -26.68 11.44 7.58
C MET A 4 -25.81 11.43 6.34
N LYS A 5 -24.87 12.36 6.31
CA LYS A 5 -23.86 12.35 5.28
C LYS A 5 -23.03 11.09 5.49
N PRO A 6 -22.97 10.20 4.53
CA PRO A 6 -22.16 8.98 4.74
C PRO A 6 -20.69 9.35 4.90
N LYS A 7 -20.01 8.61 5.78
CA LYS A 7 -18.58 8.77 5.91
C LYS A 7 -17.93 8.37 4.59
N ALA A 8 -16.89 9.10 4.22
CA ALA A 8 -16.12 8.70 3.07
C ALA A 8 -15.63 7.26 3.27
N ASP A 9 -15.83 6.44 2.27
CA ASP A 9 -15.49 5.03 2.34
C ASP A 9 -14.21 4.78 1.57
N TYR A 10 -13.15 4.45 2.30
CA TYR A 10 -11.84 4.21 1.69
C TYR A 10 -11.88 3.03 0.73
N CYS A 11 -12.60 1.97 1.09
CA CYS A 11 -12.71 0.79 0.23
C CYS A 11 -13.37 1.12 -1.10
N ASP A 12 -14.44 1.93 -1.07
CA ASP A 12 -15.09 2.39 -2.30
C ASP A 12 -14.12 3.18 -3.17
N MET A 13 -13.36 4.08 -2.55
CA MET A 13 -12.38 4.87 -3.27
C MET A 13 -11.34 3.97 -3.95
N VAL A 14 -10.85 2.97 -3.22
CA VAL A 14 -9.85 2.05 -3.76
C VAL A 14 -10.42 1.26 -4.93
N LEU A 15 -11.65 0.76 -4.80
CA LEU A 15 -12.27 -0.03 -5.86
C LEU A 15 -12.54 0.77 -7.13
N HIS A 16 -12.63 2.09 -7.01
CA HIS A 16 -12.81 2.97 -8.17
C HIS A 16 -11.49 3.56 -8.66
N SER A 17 -10.37 3.15 -8.07
CA SER A 17 -9.05 3.67 -8.44
C SER A 17 -8.36 2.76 -9.45
N GLU A 18 -7.36 3.32 -10.13
CA GLU A 18 -6.47 2.54 -10.98
C GLU A 18 -5.77 1.46 -10.15
N GLY A 19 -5.47 0.35 -10.80
CA GLY A 19 -5.13 -0.89 -10.14
C GLY A 19 -3.91 -0.89 -9.24
N LEU A 20 -2.73 -0.62 -9.76
CA LEU A 20 -1.49 -0.81 -9.00
C LEU A 20 -0.98 0.49 -8.41
N MET A 21 -0.62 0.44 -7.12
CA MET A 21 -0.12 1.63 -6.42
C MET A 21 1.16 1.30 -5.66
N PRO A 22 2.15 2.21 -5.71
CA PRO A 22 3.33 2.05 -4.85
C PRO A 22 2.97 2.33 -3.39
N ILE A 23 3.80 1.79 -2.50
CA ILE A 23 3.56 1.96 -1.05
C ILE A 23 3.51 3.44 -0.64
N THR A 24 4.25 4.29 -1.34
CA THR A 24 4.28 5.72 -1.04
C THR A 24 2.89 6.34 -1.14
N THR A 25 2.16 5.99 -2.21
CA THR A 25 0.81 6.51 -2.41
C THR A 25 -0.13 6.04 -1.31
N ILE A 26 -0.03 4.76 -0.95
CA ILE A 26 -0.88 4.20 0.11
C ILE A 26 -0.56 4.87 1.45
N ALA A 27 0.71 5.05 1.75
CA ALA A 27 1.10 5.70 3.01
C ALA A 27 0.54 7.13 3.11
N LYS A 28 0.52 7.84 2.01
CA LYS A 28 -0.02 9.20 2.00
C LYS A 28 -1.51 9.25 2.27
N ASP A 29 -2.24 8.20 1.94
CA ASP A 29 -3.66 8.11 2.28
C ASP A 29 -3.88 8.20 3.79
N TYR A 30 -2.84 7.85 4.57
CA TYR A 30 -2.88 7.86 6.03
C TYR A 30 -2.09 9.02 6.63
N GLY A 31 -1.56 9.91 5.78
CA GLY A 31 -0.71 11.00 6.24
C GLY A 31 0.64 10.53 6.75
N LYS A 32 1.10 9.37 6.27
CA LYS A 32 2.36 8.77 6.72
C LYS A 32 3.34 8.66 5.55
N SER A 33 4.59 8.33 5.88
CA SER A 33 5.62 8.09 4.87
C SER A 33 5.65 6.62 4.48
N ALA A 34 6.22 6.35 3.31
CA ALA A 34 6.45 4.97 2.88
C ALA A 34 7.32 4.23 3.90
N LYS A 35 8.32 4.90 4.44
CA LYS A 35 9.21 4.31 5.44
C LYS A 35 8.43 3.90 6.69
N TRP A 36 7.51 4.75 7.13
CA TRP A 36 6.67 4.43 8.28
C TRP A 36 5.82 3.20 8.01
N LEU A 37 5.16 3.17 6.85
CA LEU A 37 4.24 2.09 6.53
C LEU A 37 4.98 0.77 6.30
N ASN A 38 6.11 0.81 5.61
CA ASN A 38 6.92 -0.41 5.42
C ASN A 38 7.38 -0.98 6.77
N LYS A 39 7.79 -0.11 7.68
CA LYS A 39 8.20 -0.55 9.01
C LYS A 39 7.03 -1.15 9.78
N TRP A 40 5.87 -0.50 9.72
CA TRP A 40 4.67 -0.98 10.39
C TRP A 40 4.30 -2.38 9.89
N LEU A 41 4.28 -2.55 8.56
CA LEU A 41 3.94 -3.85 7.95
C LEU A 41 4.96 -4.92 8.34
N HIS A 42 6.22 -4.56 8.42
CA HIS A 42 7.26 -5.50 8.84
C HIS A 42 7.08 -5.91 10.30
N GLU A 43 6.84 -4.94 11.16
CA GLU A 43 6.68 -5.20 12.59
C GLU A 43 5.44 -6.04 12.90
N HIS A 44 4.46 -6.00 12.01
CA HIS A 44 3.24 -6.79 12.17
C HIS A 44 3.27 -8.12 11.40
N GLY A 45 4.46 -8.52 10.93
CA GLY A 45 4.64 -9.84 10.34
C GLY A 45 4.03 -10.00 8.96
N ILE A 46 3.87 -8.90 8.23
CA ILE A 46 3.23 -8.93 6.91
C ILE A 46 4.26 -9.03 5.79
N GLN A 47 5.36 -8.32 5.92
CA GLN A 47 6.40 -8.29 4.90
C GLN A 47 7.79 -8.27 5.51
N TYR A 48 8.78 -8.61 4.71
CA TYR A 48 10.19 -8.57 5.10
C TYR A 48 11.00 -7.99 3.96
N LYS A 49 12.17 -7.46 4.29
CA LYS A 49 13.05 -6.87 3.30
C LYS A 49 14.12 -7.85 2.89
N GLN A 50 14.29 -8.02 1.58
CA GLN A 50 15.36 -8.84 1.05
C GLN A 50 16.14 -7.98 0.05
N GLY A 51 17.37 -7.60 0.44
CA GLY A 51 18.14 -6.64 -0.33
C GLY A 51 17.42 -5.30 -0.35
N GLN A 52 17.07 -4.82 -1.54
CA GLN A 52 16.37 -3.54 -1.70
C GLN A 52 14.87 -3.70 -1.91
N ILE A 53 14.36 -4.94 -1.78
CA ILE A 53 12.97 -5.24 -2.13
C ILE A 53 12.20 -5.70 -0.90
N TRP A 54 10.96 -5.23 -0.78
CA TRP A 54 10.03 -5.73 0.23
C TRP A 54 9.21 -6.86 -0.36
N LEU A 55 9.13 -7.98 0.37
CA LEU A 55 8.39 -9.16 -0.04
C LEU A 55 7.39 -9.54 1.06
N LEU A 56 6.24 -10.04 0.65
CA LEU A 56 5.27 -10.55 1.61
C LEU A 56 5.74 -11.88 2.18
N TYR A 57 5.49 -12.09 3.47
CA TYR A 57 5.68 -13.41 4.03
C TYR A 57 4.77 -14.41 3.32
N GLN A 58 5.18 -15.67 3.30
CA GLN A 58 4.49 -16.72 2.55
C GLN A 58 3.00 -16.80 2.88
N LYS A 59 2.65 -16.50 4.12
CA LYS A 59 1.25 -16.48 4.56
C LYS A 59 0.37 -15.59 3.69
N TYR A 60 0.94 -14.52 3.13
CA TYR A 60 0.19 -13.55 2.34
C TYR A 60 0.60 -13.52 0.87
N ALA A 61 1.68 -14.20 0.53
CA ALA A 61 2.35 -14.02 -0.77
C ALA A 61 1.50 -14.49 -1.96
N ASP A 62 0.58 -15.42 -1.74
CA ASP A 62 -0.22 -16.00 -2.81
C ASP A 62 -1.65 -15.45 -2.88
N ARG A 63 -1.91 -14.32 -2.24
CA ARG A 63 -3.26 -13.76 -2.16
C ARG A 63 -3.54 -12.64 -3.14
N GLY A 64 -2.56 -12.32 -3.98
CA GLY A 64 -2.74 -11.28 -4.99
C GLY A 64 -2.66 -9.86 -4.44
N TYR A 65 -1.98 -9.66 -3.31
CA TYR A 65 -1.88 -8.34 -2.70
C TYR A 65 -0.81 -7.47 -3.35
N MET A 66 0.23 -8.08 -3.90
CA MET A 66 1.33 -7.34 -4.52
C MET A 66 1.66 -7.89 -5.89
N LYS A 67 2.13 -7.01 -6.77
CA LYS A 67 2.67 -7.38 -8.07
C LYS A 67 3.98 -6.65 -8.26
N SER A 68 4.94 -7.34 -8.87
CA SER A 68 6.21 -6.74 -9.22
C SER A 68 6.22 -6.36 -10.68
N LYS A 69 6.84 -5.23 -10.98
CA LYS A 69 7.08 -4.82 -12.36
C LYS A 69 8.54 -4.54 -12.54
N THR A 70 9.08 -4.96 -13.68
CA THR A 70 10.46 -4.68 -14.04
C THR A 70 10.49 -3.46 -14.94
N HIS A 71 11.31 -2.49 -14.56
CA HIS A 71 11.50 -1.26 -15.34
C HIS A 71 12.93 -1.21 -15.84
N THR A 72 13.10 -0.76 -17.08
CA THR A 72 14.43 -0.51 -17.61
C THR A 72 14.83 0.90 -17.23
N VAL A 73 15.96 1.02 -16.55
CA VAL A 73 16.58 2.32 -16.27
C VAL A 73 17.96 2.33 -16.89
N TYR A 74 18.50 3.52 -17.13
CA TYR A 74 19.81 3.67 -17.77
C TYR A 74 20.78 4.22 -16.75
N ASP A 75 21.97 3.62 -16.68
CA ASP A 75 23.00 4.06 -15.75
C ASP A 75 23.72 5.30 -16.31
N LYS A 76 24.78 5.72 -15.62
CA LYS A 76 25.56 6.90 -16.02
C LYS A 76 26.16 6.77 -17.42
N ASN A 77 26.42 5.56 -17.85
CA ASN A 77 27.02 5.27 -19.14
C ASN A 77 25.99 5.07 -20.24
N GLY A 78 24.71 5.17 -19.90
CA GLY A 78 23.65 4.95 -20.87
C GLY A 78 23.31 3.49 -21.08
N ASP A 79 23.85 2.59 -20.23
CA ASP A 79 23.58 1.16 -20.34
C ASP A 79 22.27 0.80 -19.65
N PRO A 80 21.46 -0.07 -20.26
CA PRO A 80 20.18 -0.48 -19.63
C PRO A 80 20.40 -1.37 -18.43
N THR A 81 19.63 -1.11 -17.39
CA THR A 81 19.64 -1.90 -16.18
C THR A 81 18.20 -2.16 -15.79
N ALA A 82 17.89 -3.39 -15.39
CA ALA A 82 16.54 -3.74 -14.95
C ALA A 82 16.40 -3.45 -13.45
N LYS A 83 15.33 -2.76 -13.09
CA LYS A 83 14.95 -2.56 -11.70
C LYS A 83 13.57 -3.13 -11.45
N ILE A 84 13.42 -3.82 -10.33
CA ILE A 84 12.15 -4.40 -9.93
C ILE A 84 11.49 -3.49 -8.90
N HIS A 85 10.24 -3.13 -9.16
CA HIS A 85 9.44 -2.34 -8.24
C HIS A 85 8.21 -3.14 -7.83
N SER A 86 7.89 -3.09 -6.55
CA SER A 86 6.70 -3.75 -6.02
C SER A 86 5.56 -2.77 -5.94
N TYR A 87 4.38 -3.22 -6.34
CA TYR A 87 3.16 -2.43 -6.30
C TYR A 87 2.09 -3.20 -5.57
N TRP A 88 1.19 -2.48 -4.91
CA TRP A 88 0.06 -3.07 -4.23
C TRP A 88 -1.16 -3.04 -5.13
N THR A 89 -1.88 -4.15 -5.18
CA THR A 89 -3.15 -4.23 -5.92
C THR A 89 -4.25 -3.56 -5.10
N GLN A 90 -5.44 -3.42 -5.70
CA GLN A 90 -6.61 -2.95 -4.97
C GLN A 90 -6.89 -3.84 -3.76
N GLN A 91 -6.82 -5.15 -3.97
CA GLN A 91 -7.00 -6.11 -2.88
C GLN A 91 -5.95 -5.92 -1.77
N GLY A 92 -4.71 -5.65 -2.19
CA GLY A 92 -3.64 -5.40 -1.23
C GLY A 92 -3.85 -4.13 -0.43
N ARG A 93 -4.35 -3.08 -1.08
CA ARG A 93 -4.68 -1.82 -0.38
C ARG A 93 -5.77 -2.04 0.66
N ILE A 94 -6.79 -2.79 0.31
CA ILE A 94 -7.87 -3.11 1.24
C ILE A 94 -7.36 -3.97 2.39
N PHE A 95 -6.46 -4.91 2.09
CA PHE A 95 -5.83 -5.71 3.12
C PHE A 95 -5.06 -4.83 4.13
N ILE A 96 -4.27 -3.88 3.62
CA ILE A 96 -3.54 -2.93 4.47
C ILE A 96 -4.53 -2.12 5.31
N TYR A 97 -5.61 -1.66 4.70
CA TYR A 97 -6.65 -0.92 5.40
C TYR A 97 -7.20 -1.73 6.58
N ASP A 98 -7.53 -2.99 6.35
CA ASP A 98 -8.05 -3.85 7.41
C ASP A 98 -7.05 -4.04 8.54
N GLN A 99 -5.77 -4.21 8.20
CA GLN A 99 -4.73 -4.41 9.19
C GLN A 99 -4.52 -3.15 10.04
N LEU A 100 -4.45 -1.99 9.40
CA LEU A 100 -4.27 -0.72 10.10
C LEU A 100 -5.47 -0.40 10.98
N LYS A 101 -6.66 -0.69 10.48
CA LYS A 101 -7.89 -0.43 11.22
C LYS A 101 -7.94 -1.21 12.53
N LYS A 102 -7.40 -2.42 12.56
CA LYS A 102 -7.32 -3.21 13.79
C LYS A 102 -6.51 -2.51 14.86
N ASP A 103 -5.56 -1.67 14.47
CA ASP A 103 -4.75 -0.88 15.37
C ASP A 103 -5.31 0.53 15.59
N GLY A 104 -6.52 0.79 15.11
CA GLY A 104 -7.15 2.09 15.27
C GLY A 104 -6.61 3.14 14.32
N ILE A 105 -5.87 2.73 13.29
CA ILE A 105 -5.28 3.67 12.32
C ILE A 105 -6.19 3.72 11.10
N LEU A 106 -6.75 4.90 10.84
CA LEU A 106 -7.68 5.11 9.73
C LEU A 106 -7.07 6.03 8.69
N PRO A 107 -7.48 5.86 7.41
CA PRO A 107 -7.05 6.81 6.38
C PRO A 107 -7.64 8.18 6.66
N LEU A 108 -6.98 9.21 6.14
CA LEU A 108 -7.37 10.59 6.41
C LEU A 108 -8.83 10.87 6.03
N ILE A 109 -9.31 10.27 4.94
CA ILE A 109 -10.68 10.52 4.49
C ILE A 109 -11.73 9.92 5.42
N GLU A 110 -11.35 8.98 6.27
CA GLU A 110 -12.27 8.36 7.23
C GLU A 110 -12.10 8.89 8.64
N LYS A 111 -11.16 9.79 8.85
CA LYS A 111 -11.00 10.37 10.18
C LYS A 111 -12.15 11.28 10.48
N ASP A 112 -12.62 11.18 11.73
CA ASP A 112 -13.65 12.06 12.21
C ASP A 112 -13.05 13.43 12.52
N ASP A 113 -13.57 14.46 11.90
CA ASP A 113 -13.08 15.83 12.07
C ASP A 113 -13.75 16.56 13.25
N SER A 114 -14.61 15.89 13.94
CA SER A 114 -15.32 16.51 15.06
C SER A 114 -14.42 16.82 16.24
#